data_44204fd7665fb5f6c1d7f8196be90642
#
_entry.id   44204fd7665fb5f6c1d7f8196be90642
#
_cell.length_a   1.000
_cell.length_b   1.000
_cell.length_c   1.000
_cell.angle_alpha   90.00
_cell.angle_beta   90.00
_cell.angle_gamma   90.00
#
_symmetry.space_group_name_H-M   'P 1'
#
loop_
_entity.id
_entity.type
_entity.pdbx_description
1 polymer ?
#
loop_
_entity_poly.entity_id
_entity_poly.type
_entity_poly.pdbx_seq_one_letter_code
_entity_poly.pdbx_strand_id
1 'polypeptide(L)'
;MRIQYNKYKIENNKNINTKIVHISDIHFAHKYNIKRLEMIKNKIKQIKPNYICITGDLIDLYDVVEDTNYPELKEFINDLSEIGKVIISVGNHEYIKMIENGYSNTENIEWLKQLKSKNIIILDNEIYEENNISFIGYNPDYEYYYTYKEKKPEKYNKQLEKIIEKTKNNYKILLLHTPTLLLRKDNYKKIKGMNDISLTLCGHTHGGMLPSFIPGHFGIISPTRELFPKNIRGKIKINNNTIIISSGIMKLSRKSKITFLNDIYGSNVIEIDIKDKIINKKYWFYKKNMVFLNCKQDRA
;
A
#
# COMPACT_ATOMS: atom_id res chain seq x y z
N MET A 1 -11.63 -20.66 1.38
CA MET A 1 -11.01 -19.29 1.39
C MET A 1 -10.12 -19.13 2.61
N ARG A 2 -8.99 -18.42 2.48
CA ARG A 2 -8.00 -18.22 3.54
C ARG A 2 -7.57 -16.75 3.57
N ILE A 3 -7.31 -16.20 4.78
CA ILE A 3 -6.65 -14.91 4.96
C ILE A 3 -5.17 -15.17 5.26
N GLN A 4 -4.30 -14.51 4.49
CA GLN A 4 -2.89 -14.37 4.80
C GLN A 4 -2.74 -13.09 5.63
N TYR A 5 -2.51 -13.26 6.91
CA TYR A 5 -2.33 -12.13 7.83
C TYR A 5 -0.85 -11.92 8.13
N ASN A 6 -0.39 -10.70 7.88
CA ASN A 6 0.96 -10.26 8.21
C ASN A 6 0.90 -9.09 9.20
N LYS A 7 1.81 -9.07 10.17
CA LYS A 7 1.92 -7.98 11.15
C LYS A 7 3.33 -7.43 11.16
N TYR A 8 3.46 -6.11 10.99
CA TYR A 8 4.72 -5.40 11.07
C TYR A 8 4.67 -4.34 12.17
N LYS A 9 5.77 -4.24 12.93
CA LYS A 9 6.01 -3.13 13.85
C LYS A 9 7.01 -2.18 13.21
N ILE A 10 6.73 -0.87 13.27
CA ILE A 10 7.59 0.20 12.76
C ILE A 10 7.81 1.19 13.89
N GLU A 11 9.05 1.37 14.27
CA GLU A 11 9.44 2.38 15.23
C GLU A 11 9.79 3.70 14.53
N ASN A 12 9.44 4.82 15.14
CA ASN A 12 9.76 6.15 14.66
C ASN A 12 10.19 7.09 15.80
N ASN A 13 10.73 8.25 15.48
CA ASN A 13 11.12 9.34 16.39
C ASN A 13 10.37 10.64 16.05
N LYS A 14 9.20 10.51 15.43
CA LYS A 14 8.37 11.62 14.97
C LYS A 14 7.08 11.77 15.78
N ASN A 15 7.03 11.13 16.94
CA ASN A 15 5.90 11.12 17.88
C ASN A 15 4.59 10.60 17.23
N ILE A 16 4.69 9.61 16.36
CA ILE A 16 3.53 8.97 15.72
C ILE A 16 3.24 7.63 16.38
N ASN A 17 2.00 7.49 16.86
CA ASN A 17 1.43 6.26 17.37
C ASN A 17 0.13 5.99 16.64
N THR A 18 0.14 5.02 15.71
CA THR A 18 -1.03 4.70 14.91
C THR A 18 -0.98 3.27 14.39
N LYS A 19 -2.15 2.70 14.14
CA LYS A 19 -2.31 1.38 13.57
C LYS A 19 -2.96 1.50 12.19
N ILE A 20 -2.33 0.90 11.20
CA ILE A 20 -2.78 0.90 9.82
C ILE A 20 -3.08 -0.54 9.40
N VAL A 21 -4.16 -0.73 8.67
CA VAL A 21 -4.35 -1.93 7.85
C VAL A 21 -4.08 -1.56 6.40
N HIS A 22 -3.31 -2.39 5.72
CA HIS A 22 -3.05 -2.27 4.29
C HIS A 22 -3.62 -3.47 3.55
N ILE A 23 -4.41 -3.20 2.52
CA ILE A 23 -4.93 -4.14 1.53
C ILE A 23 -4.73 -3.56 0.12
N SER A 24 -4.77 -4.41 -0.90
CA SER A 24 -4.55 -4.03 -2.30
C SER A 24 -5.14 -5.07 -3.24
N ASP A 25 -5.31 -4.71 -4.50
CA ASP A 25 -5.64 -5.65 -5.58
C ASP A 25 -6.89 -6.49 -5.24
N ILE A 26 -8.02 -5.82 -5.00
CA ILE A 26 -9.30 -6.46 -4.71
C ILE A 26 -9.83 -7.14 -5.96
N HIS A 27 -9.65 -6.51 -7.13
CA HIS A 27 -10.11 -7.00 -8.43
C HIS A 27 -11.56 -7.46 -8.39
N PHE A 28 -12.41 -6.59 -7.86
CA PHE A 28 -13.85 -6.84 -7.81
C PHE A 28 -14.40 -6.95 -9.23
N ALA A 29 -15.26 -7.93 -9.46
CA ALA A 29 -15.89 -8.20 -10.74
C ALA A 29 -17.25 -8.83 -10.53
N HIS A 30 -18.10 -8.84 -11.55
CA HIS A 30 -19.35 -9.61 -11.53
C HIS A 30 -19.10 -11.06 -11.10
N LYS A 31 -20.00 -11.59 -10.25
CA LYS A 31 -19.84 -12.91 -9.62
C LYS A 31 -18.61 -13.03 -8.69
N TYR A 32 -18.12 -11.91 -8.16
CA TYR A 32 -17.11 -11.94 -7.09
C TYR A 32 -17.64 -12.72 -5.89
N ASN A 33 -16.75 -13.41 -5.21
CA ASN A 33 -17.14 -14.13 -4.00
C ASN A 33 -17.27 -13.15 -2.82
N ILE A 34 -18.47 -12.68 -2.54
CA ILE A 34 -18.79 -11.71 -1.49
C ILE A 34 -18.32 -12.18 -0.11
N LYS A 35 -18.40 -13.49 0.18
CA LYS A 35 -17.88 -14.05 1.45
C LYS A 35 -16.39 -13.70 1.67
N ARG A 36 -15.64 -13.45 0.60
CA ARG A 36 -14.24 -12.99 0.72
C ARG A 36 -14.16 -11.59 1.33
N LEU A 37 -14.99 -10.66 0.88
CA LEU A 37 -15.05 -9.29 1.42
C LEU A 37 -15.49 -9.32 2.89
N GLU A 38 -16.48 -10.13 3.24
CA GLU A 38 -16.91 -10.29 4.63
C GLU A 38 -15.80 -10.82 5.54
N MET A 39 -15.05 -11.83 5.08
CA MET A 39 -13.91 -12.36 5.85
C MET A 39 -12.84 -11.29 6.08
N ILE A 40 -12.55 -10.49 5.07
CA ILE A 40 -11.57 -9.39 5.15
C ILE A 40 -12.07 -8.33 6.12
N LYS A 41 -13.33 -7.87 5.97
CA LYS A 41 -13.97 -6.90 6.86
C LYS A 41 -13.90 -7.35 8.32
N ASN A 42 -14.28 -8.60 8.59
CA ASN A 42 -14.25 -9.17 9.94
C ASN A 42 -12.82 -9.20 10.51
N LYS A 43 -11.82 -9.53 9.68
CA LYS A 43 -10.41 -9.48 10.09
C LYS A 43 -9.97 -8.06 10.41
N ILE A 44 -10.32 -7.08 9.59
CA ILE A 44 -9.99 -5.67 9.80
C ILE A 44 -10.66 -5.14 11.08
N LYS A 45 -11.94 -5.49 11.32
CA LYS A 45 -12.68 -5.14 12.53
C LYS A 45 -12.00 -5.65 13.80
N GLN A 46 -11.43 -6.87 13.78
CA GLN A 46 -10.66 -7.43 14.91
C GLN A 46 -9.38 -6.64 15.19
N ILE A 47 -8.73 -6.10 14.14
CA ILE A 47 -7.48 -5.32 14.25
C ILE A 47 -7.72 -3.95 14.86
N LYS A 48 -8.89 -3.35 14.64
CA LYS A 48 -9.27 -1.98 15.08
C LYS A 48 -8.22 -0.94 14.65
N PRO A 49 -8.01 -0.74 13.33
CA PRO A 49 -7.05 0.23 12.84
C PRO A 49 -7.56 1.67 12.97
N ASN A 50 -6.63 2.65 12.99
CA ASN A 50 -6.96 4.06 12.82
C ASN A 50 -7.22 4.39 11.34
N TYR A 51 -6.40 3.78 10.46
CA TYR A 51 -6.46 3.97 9.01
C TYR A 51 -6.48 2.64 8.28
N ILE A 52 -7.24 2.60 7.19
CA ILE A 52 -7.28 1.47 6.25
C ILE A 52 -6.80 2.00 4.91
N CYS A 53 -5.57 1.63 4.54
CA CYS A 53 -4.95 2.05 3.28
C CYS A 53 -5.20 0.99 2.20
N ILE A 54 -5.74 1.42 1.06
CA ILE A 54 -6.00 0.57 -0.11
C ILE A 54 -5.16 1.10 -1.26
N THR A 55 -4.25 0.28 -1.78
CA THR A 55 -3.32 0.70 -2.83
C THR A 55 -3.74 0.17 -4.20
N GLY A 56 -4.90 0.62 -4.69
CA GLY A 56 -5.37 0.46 -6.05
C GLY A 56 -5.85 -0.93 -6.46
N ASP A 57 -6.27 -1.03 -7.72
CA ASP A 57 -6.84 -2.19 -8.36
C ASP A 57 -8.03 -2.78 -7.60
N LEU A 58 -9.02 -1.91 -7.33
CA LEU A 58 -10.26 -2.30 -6.65
C LEU A 58 -11.16 -3.09 -7.59
N ILE A 59 -11.19 -2.71 -8.87
CA ILE A 59 -12.05 -3.29 -9.91
C ILE A 59 -11.19 -4.13 -10.87
N ASP A 60 -11.73 -5.22 -11.39
CA ASP A 60 -10.98 -6.07 -12.33
C ASP A 60 -10.98 -5.45 -13.74
N LEU A 61 -9.80 -5.43 -14.37
CA LEU A 61 -9.59 -4.98 -15.76
C LEU A 61 -10.45 -5.73 -16.78
N TYR A 62 -10.80 -6.98 -16.49
CA TYR A 62 -11.53 -7.88 -17.39
C TYR A 62 -13.03 -7.90 -17.16
N ASP A 63 -13.53 -7.07 -16.26
CA ASP A 63 -14.97 -6.99 -16.03
C ASP A 63 -15.63 -6.14 -17.13
N VAL A 64 -16.24 -6.80 -18.08
CA VAL A 64 -16.89 -6.20 -19.25
C VAL A 64 -18.38 -6.01 -18.95
N VAL A 65 -18.71 -5.30 -17.87
CA VAL A 65 -20.11 -5.10 -17.56
C VAL A 65 -20.52 -3.67 -17.88
N GLU A 66 -21.69 -3.55 -18.51
CA GLU A 66 -22.32 -2.27 -18.82
C GLU A 66 -22.75 -1.50 -17.56
N ASP A 67 -23.07 -2.22 -16.47
CA ASP A 67 -23.41 -1.63 -15.17
C ASP A 67 -22.18 -1.53 -14.25
N THR A 68 -21.59 -0.35 -14.21
CA THR A 68 -20.39 -0.06 -13.40
C THR A 68 -20.72 0.39 -11.97
N ASN A 69 -21.90 0.04 -11.44
CA ASN A 69 -22.30 0.55 -10.11
C ASN A 69 -21.69 -0.20 -8.92
N TYR A 70 -21.19 -1.40 -9.08
CA TYR A 70 -20.50 -2.23 -8.07
C TYR A 70 -21.05 -2.09 -6.63
N PRO A 71 -22.36 -2.36 -6.37
CA PRO A 71 -22.99 -2.05 -5.09
C PRO A 71 -22.34 -2.77 -3.90
N GLU A 72 -21.93 -4.02 -4.06
CA GLU A 72 -21.31 -4.79 -2.99
C GLU A 72 -19.90 -4.28 -2.66
N LEU A 73 -19.16 -3.80 -3.65
CA LEU A 73 -17.86 -3.17 -3.41
C LEU A 73 -18.04 -1.83 -2.70
N LYS A 74 -19.06 -1.05 -3.09
CA LYS A 74 -19.41 0.22 -2.44
C LYS A 74 -19.81 -0.02 -0.98
N GLU A 75 -20.66 -1.01 -0.71
CA GLU A 75 -21.05 -1.39 0.65
C GLU A 75 -19.80 -1.80 1.47
N PHE A 76 -18.95 -2.64 0.91
CA PHE A 76 -17.71 -3.05 1.58
C PHE A 76 -16.82 -1.86 1.97
N ILE A 77 -16.62 -0.89 1.08
CA ILE A 77 -15.81 0.30 1.36
C ILE A 77 -16.48 1.17 2.43
N ASN A 78 -17.80 1.34 2.39
CA ASN A 78 -18.55 2.05 3.41
C ASN A 78 -18.43 1.37 4.77
N ASP A 79 -18.61 0.06 4.84
CA ASP A 79 -18.43 -0.73 6.07
C ASP A 79 -17.01 -0.58 6.64
N LEU A 80 -15.97 -0.54 5.79
CA LEU A 80 -14.61 -0.28 6.24
C LEU A 80 -14.48 1.12 6.85
N SER A 81 -15.20 2.12 6.33
CA SER A 81 -15.15 3.50 6.82
C SER A 81 -15.77 3.68 8.21
N GLU A 82 -16.62 2.74 8.64
CA GLU A 82 -17.13 2.66 10.01
C GLU A 82 -16.14 2.03 11.00
N ILE A 83 -15.15 1.29 10.49
CA ILE A 83 -14.12 0.66 11.32
C ILE A 83 -12.92 1.59 11.52
N GLY A 84 -12.52 2.34 10.50
CA GLY A 84 -11.41 3.26 10.52
C GLY A 84 -11.38 4.11 9.25
N LYS A 85 -10.63 5.22 9.26
CA LYS A 85 -10.58 6.10 8.08
C LYS A 85 -9.95 5.37 6.90
N VAL A 86 -10.66 5.32 5.78
CA VAL A 86 -10.23 4.64 4.54
C VAL A 86 -9.49 5.65 3.66
N ILE A 87 -8.28 5.29 3.24
CA ILE A 87 -7.44 6.08 2.34
C ILE A 87 -7.09 5.21 1.14
N ILE A 88 -7.55 5.61 -0.04
CA ILE A 88 -7.41 4.85 -1.27
C ILE A 88 -6.53 5.62 -2.24
N SER A 89 -5.44 5.01 -2.69
CA SER A 89 -4.75 5.43 -3.91
C SER A 89 -5.20 4.59 -5.09
N VAL A 90 -5.14 5.14 -6.29
CA VAL A 90 -5.58 4.46 -7.51
C VAL A 90 -4.51 3.52 -8.05
N GLY A 91 -4.92 2.45 -8.73
CA GLY A 91 -4.07 1.54 -9.48
C GLY A 91 -4.26 1.71 -10.99
N ASN A 92 -3.74 0.77 -11.78
CA ASN A 92 -3.89 0.84 -13.23
C ASN A 92 -5.28 0.40 -13.72
N HIS A 93 -5.99 -0.42 -12.97
CA HIS A 93 -7.33 -0.88 -13.34
C HIS A 93 -8.42 0.19 -13.15
N GLU A 94 -8.16 1.24 -12.39
CA GLU A 94 -9.08 2.38 -12.27
C GLU A 94 -9.08 3.26 -13.52
N TYR A 95 -8.02 3.22 -14.35
CA TYR A 95 -7.93 4.02 -15.58
C TYR A 95 -8.25 3.26 -16.85
N ILE A 96 -8.09 1.93 -16.84
CA ILE A 96 -8.10 1.12 -18.06
C ILE A 96 -8.95 -0.12 -17.87
N LYS A 97 -9.73 -0.48 -18.90
CA LYS A 97 -10.34 -1.80 -19.06
C LYS A 97 -9.82 -2.49 -20.30
N MET A 98 -9.82 -3.81 -20.29
CA MET A 98 -9.51 -4.61 -21.47
C MET A 98 -10.76 -4.75 -22.35
N ILE A 99 -10.60 -4.54 -23.65
CA ILE A 99 -11.59 -4.79 -24.68
C ILE A 99 -11.08 -5.85 -25.66
N GLU A 100 -11.91 -6.34 -26.61
CA GLU A 100 -11.53 -7.43 -27.52
C GLU A 100 -10.23 -7.18 -28.29
N ASN A 101 -9.99 -5.95 -28.73
CA ASN A 101 -8.85 -5.60 -29.57
C ASN A 101 -7.82 -4.69 -28.86
N GLY A 102 -7.74 -4.73 -27.53
CA GLY A 102 -6.77 -3.94 -26.78
C GLY A 102 -7.27 -3.39 -25.45
N TYR A 103 -7.00 -2.11 -25.20
CA TYR A 103 -7.37 -1.42 -23.97
C TYR A 103 -8.14 -0.14 -24.30
N SER A 104 -9.12 0.19 -23.47
CA SER A 104 -9.81 1.48 -23.51
C SER A 104 -9.74 2.16 -22.14
N ASN A 105 -9.96 3.47 -22.11
CA ASN A 105 -10.19 4.17 -20.86
C ASN A 105 -11.47 3.66 -20.20
N THR A 106 -11.54 3.79 -18.89
CA THR A 106 -12.70 3.42 -18.10
C THR A 106 -13.14 4.57 -17.20
N GLU A 107 -14.40 4.58 -16.84
CA GLU A 107 -14.97 5.52 -15.87
C GLU A 107 -14.82 5.03 -14.40
N ASN A 108 -14.09 3.96 -14.16
CA ASN A 108 -13.90 3.40 -12.82
C ASN A 108 -13.29 4.42 -11.84
N ILE A 109 -12.44 5.33 -12.34
CA ILE A 109 -11.90 6.42 -11.52
C ILE A 109 -12.98 7.39 -11.05
N GLU A 110 -13.94 7.73 -11.92
CA GLU A 110 -15.04 8.63 -11.57
C GLU A 110 -16.01 7.94 -10.59
N TRP A 111 -16.29 6.66 -10.80
CA TRP A 111 -17.04 5.87 -9.83
C TRP A 111 -16.36 5.86 -8.45
N LEU A 112 -15.03 5.63 -8.41
CA LEU A 112 -14.27 5.65 -7.18
C LEU A 112 -14.34 7.04 -6.49
N LYS A 113 -14.22 8.12 -7.25
CA LYS A 113 -14.31 9.50 -6.72
C LYS A 113 -15.67 9.79 -6.08
N GLN A 114 -16.76 9.17 -6.54
CA GLN A 114 -18.09 9.32 -5.94
C GLN A 114 -18.19 8.74 -4.53
N LEU A 115 -17.27 7.86 -4.11
CA LEU A 115 -17.22 7.32 -2.75
C LEU A 115 -16.62 8.29 -1.73
N LYS A 116 -16.04 9.42 -2.16
CA LYS A 116 -15.44 10.41 -1.25
C LYS A 116 -16.44 10.82 -0.16
N SER A 117 -15.99 10.78 1.09
CA SER A 117 -16.73 11.23 2.26
C SER A 117 -15.77 11.72 3.33
N LYS A 118 -16.28 12.10 4.50
CA LYS A 118 -15.43 12.48 5.64
C LYS A 118 -14.46 11.37 6.05
N ASN A 119 -14.86 10.10 5.91
CA ASN A 119 -14.08 8.95 6.32
C ASN A 119 -13.52 8.13 5.14
N ILE A 120 -13.79 8.52 3.90
CA ILE A 120 -13.27 7.88 2.68
C ILE A 120 -12.54 8.93 1.84
N ILE A 121 -11.22 8.81 1.80
CA ILE A 121 -10.32 9.73 1.09
C ILE A 121 -9.77 9.03 -0.14
N ILE A 122 -9.97 9.62 -1.31
CA ILE A 122 -9.44 9.11 -2.58
C ILE A 122 -8.28 10.01 -3.00
N LEU A 123 -7.12 9.40 -3.23
CA LEU A 123 -5.89 10.09 -3.60
C LEU A 123 -5.49 9.70 -5.04
N ASP A 124 -5.91 10.52 -6.00
CA ASP A 124 -5.51 10.43 -7.39
C ASP A 124 -4.43 11.47 -7.68
N ASN A 125 -3.18 11.12 -7.37
CA ASN A 125 -2.03 12.03 -7.38
C ASN A 125 -2.23 13.23 -6.43
N GLU A 126 -2.83 12.98 -5.29
CA GLU A 126 -3.22 13.94 -4.28
C GLU A 126 -2.57 13.65 -2.92
N ILE A 127 -2.70 14.60 -2.00
CA ILE A 127 -2.22 14.52 -0.61
C ILE A 127 -3.39 14.69 0.34
N TYR A 128 -3.39 13.92 1.41
CA TYR A 128 -4.27 14.10 2.56
C TYR A 128 -3.43 14.21 3.83
N GLU A 129 -3.72 15.19 4.67
CA GLU A 129 -2.98 15.45 5.89
C GLU A 129 -3.87 15.40 7.13
N GLU A 130 -3.49 14.56 8.09
CA GLU A 130 -4.20 14.41 9.36
C GLU A 130 -3.26 13.86 10.44
N ASN A 131 -3.44 14.30 11.70
CA ASN A 131 -2.73 13.77 12.86
C ASN A 131 -1.19 13.73 12.69
N ASN A 132 -0.60 14.79 12.13
CA ASN A 132 0.83 14.91 11.82
C ASN A 132 1.35 13.88 10.80
N ILE A 133 0.46 13.26 10.04
CA ILE A 133 0.78 12.34 8.96
C ILE A 133 0.38 12.97 7.63
N SER A 134 1.26 12.91 6.63
CA SER A 134 0.92 13.19 5.23
C SER A 134 0.77 11.87 4.48
N PHE A 135 -0.44 11.58 4.01
CA PHE A 135 -0.71 10.48 3.10
C PHE A 135 -0.59 11.00 1.67
N ILE A 136 0.28 10.38 0.90
CA ILE A 136 0.56 10.74 -0.49
C ILE A 136 0.06 9.61 -1.37
N GLY A 137 -0.95 9.85 -2.19
CA GLY A 137 -1.34 8.91 -3.25
C GLY A 137 -0.63 9.28 -4.53
N TYR A 138 0.13 8.36 -5.10
CA TYR A 138 0.76 8.54 -6.39
C TYR A 138 0.58 7.29 -7.26
N ASN A 139 0.13 7.51 -8.48
CA ASN A 139 0.06 6.49 -9.51
C ASN A 139 0.60 7.06 -10.82
N PRO A 140 1.63 6.45 -11.43
CA PRO A 140 2.03 6.81 -12.77
C PRO A 140 0.89 6.54 -13.75
N ASP A 141 0.87 7.27 -14.87
CA ASP A 141 -0.15 7.08 -15.89
C ASP A 141 -0.11 5.67 -16.51
N TYR A 142 -1.15 5.35 -17.30
CA TYR A 142 -1.28 4.00 -17.88
C TYR A 142 -0.10 3.62 -18.77
N GLU A 143 0.54 4.57 -19.43
CA GLU A 143 1.70 4.30 -20.28
C GLU A 143 2.80 3.61 -19.49
N TYR A 144 2.99 3.98 -18.21
CA TYR A 144 3.97 3.34 -17.35
C TYR A 144 3.75 1.83 -17.21
N TYR A 145 2.51 1.38 -17.19
CA TYR A 145 2.19 -0.04 -17.00
C TYR A 145 2.30 -0.86 -18.29
N TYR A 146 2.00 -0.26 -19.44
CA TYR A 146 1.83 -0.99 -20.71
C TYR A 146 2.94 -0.79 -21.73
N THR A 147 3.78 0.23 -21.59
CA THR A 147 4.96 0.40 -22.47
C THR A 147 6.14 -0.41 -21.95
N TYR A 148 6.33 -1.58 -22.54
CA TYR A 148 7.38 -2.52 -22.11
C TYR A 148 8.81 -2.10 -22.50
N LYS A 149 9.02 -1.25 -23.50
CA LYS A 149 10.33 -1.07 -24.12
C LYS A 149 11.15 0.11 -23.60
N GLU A 150 10.56 1.22 -23.24
CA GLU A 150 11.33 2.38 -22.77
C GLU A 150 10.59 3.16 -21.68
N LYS A 151 10.62 2.63 -20.47
CA LYS A 151 10.16 3.43 -19.33
C LYS A 151 11.18 4.52 -19.07
N LYS A 152 10.86 5.76 -19.47
CA LYS A 152 11.61 6.95 -19.05
C LYS A 152 11.14 7.32 -17.63
N PRO A 153 11.79 6.82 -16.57
CA PRO A 153 11.32 7.03 -15.20
C PRO A 153 11.39 8.50 -14.79
N GLU A 154 12.17 9.33 -15.51
CA GLU A 154 12.42 10.73 -15.19
C GLU A 154 11.14 11.57 -15.17
N LYS A 155 10.17 11.32 -16.10
CA LYS A 155 8.87 11.98 -16.12
C LYS A 155 8.11 11.71 -14.80
N TYR A 156 8.06 10.45 -14.41
CA TYR A 156 7.32 9.98 -13.24
C TYR A 156 8.02 10.36 -11.94
N ASN A 157 9.36 10.35 -11.93
CA ASN A 157 10.16 10.82 -10.81
C ASN A 157 9.85 12.28 -10.50
N LYS A 158 9.89 13.16 -11.51
CA LYS A 158 9.59 14.59 -11.35
C LYS A 158 8.14 14.85 -10.90
N GLN A 159 7.19 14.02 -11.33
CA GLN A 159 5.80 14.12 -10.87
C GLN A 159 5.70 13.78 -9.38
N LEU A 160 6.30 12.67 -8.95
CA LEU A 160 6.32 12.25 -7.55
C LEU A 160 7.05 13.27 -6.66
N GLU A 161 8.20 13.78 -7.10
CA GLU A 161 8.95 14.83 -6.40
C GLU A 161 8.10 16.05 -6.10
N LYS A 162 7.37 16.57 -7.11
CA LYS A 162 6.47 17.72 -6.96
C LYS A 162 5.35 17.48 -5.94
N ILE A 163 4.88 16.23 -5.82
CA ILE A 163 3.86 15.89 -4.82
C ILE A 163 4.50 15.83 -3.43
N ILE A 164 5.66 15.19 -3.30
CA ILE A 164 6.38 15.10 -2.01
C ILE A 164 6.72 16.50 -1.48
N GLU A 165 7.16 17.42 -2.33
CA GLU A 165 7.52 18.80 -1.96
C GLU A 165 6.34 19.59 -1.35
N LYS A 166 5.10 19.25 -1.70
CA LYS A 166 3.89 19.92 -1.16
C LYS A 166 3.47 19.44 0.23
N THR A 167 4.05 18.36 0.73
CA THR A 167 3.69 17.79 2.04
C THR A 167 4.25 18.60 3.20
N LYS A 168 3.45 18.83 4.24
CA LYS A 168 3.81 19.65 5.40
C LYS A 168 4.29 18.84 6.60
N ASN A 169 3.74 17.63 6.79
CA ASN A 169 4.02 16.84 7.98
C ASN A 169 5.30 16.02 7.87
N ASN A 170 5.92 15.75 9.01
CA ASN A 170 7.18 15.02 9.08
C ASN A 170 7.03 13.51 8.86
N TYR A 171 5.88 12.92 9.18
CA TYR A 171 5.64 11.50 8.94
C TYR A 171 4.89 11.32 7.63
N LYS A 172 5.60 10.87 6.59
CA LYS A 172 5.05 10.75 5.25
C LYS A 172 4.83 9.29 4.89
N ILE A 173 3.61 8.98 4.46
CA ILE A 173 3.20 7.65 3.99
C ILE A 173 2.85 7.76 2.51
N LEU A 174 3.61 7.07 1.68
CA LEU A 174 3.37 6.99 0.24
C LEU A 174 2.54 5.74 -0.08
N LEU A 175 1.37 5.94 -0.70
CA LEU A 175 0.57 4.90 -1.31
C LEU A 175 0.89 4.89 -2.82
N LEU A 176 1.63 3.89 -3.25
CA LEU A 176 2.09 3.73 -4.63
C LEU A 176 1.72 2.34 -5.12
N HIS A 177 0.77 2.24 -6.06
CA HIS A 177 0.28 0.94 -6.48
C HIS A 177 1.41 0.01 -6.93
N THR A 178 2.26 0.44 -7.86
CA THR A 178 3.36 -0.39 -8.37
C THR A 178 4.71 -0.10 -7.70
N PRO A 179 5.35 -1.09 -7.06
CA PRO A 179 6.69 -0.91 -6.47
C PRO A 179 7.79 -0.78 -7.53
N THR A 180 7.53 -1.13 -8.79
CA THR A 180 8.55 -1.17 -9.84
C THR A 180 9.15 0.21 -10.13
N LEU A 181 8.36 1.29 -9.94
CA LEU A 181 8.86 2.65 -10.08
C LEU A 181 10.05 2.93 -9.15
N LEU A 182 10.01 2.41 -7.93
CA LEU A 182 11.06 2.64 -6.93
C LEU A 182 12.21 1.64 -7.06
N LEU A 183 11.88 0.36 -7.24
CA LEU A 183 12.83 -0.73 -7.04
C LEU A 183 13.62 -1.10 -8.30
N ARG A 184 13.08 -0.79 -9.49
CA ARG A 184 13.75 -1.13 -10.74
C ARG A 184 14.98 -0.24 -10.95
N LYS A 185 16.15 -0.88 -11.19
CA LYS A 185 17.42 -0.19 -11.46
C LYS A 185 17.75 0.89 -10.39
N ASP A 186 17.42 0.61 -9.13
CA ASP A 186 17.65 1.52 -8.00
C ASP A 186 17.07 2.93 -8.18
N ASN A 187 15.95 3.05 -8.91
CA ASN A 187 15.35 4.35 -9.24
C ASN A 187 14.96 5.16 -7.99
N TYR A 188 14.74 4.49 -6.86
CA TYR A 188 14.53 5.13 -5.55
C TYR A 188 15.56 6.23 -5.26
N LYS A 189 16.84 5.98 -5.56
CA LYS A 189 17.95 6.91 -5.29
C LYS A 189 17.91 8.16 -6.16
N LYS A 190 17.17 8.13 -7.27
CA LYS A 190 17.07 9.21 -8.25
C LYS A 190 15.90 10.15 -7.98
N ILE A 191 14.99 9.80 -7.09
CA ILE A 191 13.79 10.59 -6.77
C ILE A 191 14.09 11.46 -5.55
N LYS A 192 14.09 12.79 -5.75
CA LYS A 192 14.28 13.75 -4.67
C LYS A 192 13.17 13.65 -3.64
N GLY A 193 13.50 13.73 -2.35
CA GLY A 193 12.53 13.67 -1.25
C GLY A 193 12.15 12.26 -0.80
N MET A 194 12.57 11.19 -1.50
CA MET A 194 12.25 9.81 -1.06
C MET A 194 12.83 9.45 0.31
N ASN A 195 13.92 10.08 0.74
CA ASN A 195 14.49 9.86 2.07
C ASN A 195 13.62 10.43 3.20
N ASP A 196 12.70 11.35 2.89
CA ASP A 196 11.75 11.92 3.84
C ASP A 196 10.51 11.01 4.05
N ILE A 197 10.28 10.10 3.11
CA ILE A 197 9.20 9.11 3.20
C ILE A 197 9.54 8.09 4.30
N SER A 198 8.62 7.94 5.25
CA SER A 198 8.79 7.02 6.39
C SER A 198 8.27 5.61 6.08
N LEU A 199 7.17 5.54 5.31
CA LEU A 199 6.49 4.31 4.92
C LEU A 199 6.01 4.41 3.48
N THR A 200 6.22 3.35 2.71
CA THR A 200 5.61 3.17 1.38
C THR A 200 4.78 1.89 1.35
N LEU A 201 3.55 1.99 0.88
CA LEU A 201 2.62 0.88 0.72
C LEU A 201 2.41 0.61 -0.77
N CYS A 202 2.58 -0.65 -1.19
CA CYS A 202 2.45 -1.06 -2.59
C CYS A 202 1.60 -2.32 -2.75
N GLY A 203 1.01 -2.47 -3.94
CA GLY A 203 0.31 -3.65 -4.44
C GLY A 203 0.89 -4.16 -5.76
N HIS A 204 -0.01 -4.42 -6.75
CA HIS A 204 0.28 -4.70 -8.15
C HIS A 204 0.99 -6.03 -8.46
N THR A 205 1.81 -6.51 -7.58
CA THR A 205 2.72 -7.64 -7.86
C THR A 205 2.08 -9.00 -7.67
N HIS A 206 0.89 -9.06 -7.06
CA HIS A 206 0.20 -10.30 -6.70
C HIS A 206 1.09 -11.32 -5.97
N GLY A 207 2.14 -10.82 -5.29
CA GLY A 207 3.15 -11.65 -4.62
C GLY A 207 3.93 -12.56 -5.56
N GLY A 208 3.97 -12.22 -6.87
CA GLY A 208 4.63 -13.01 -7.90
C GLY A 208 4.01 -14.38 -8.11
N MET A 209 2.71 -14.51 -7.89
CA MET A 209 1.94 -15.74 -8.03
C MET A 209 2.46 -16.92 -7.18
N LEU A 210 3.16 -16.62 -6.07
CA LEU A 210 3.58 -17.62 -5.11
C LEU A 210 2.56 -17.74 -3.97
N PRO A 211 2.30 -18.98 -3.49
CA PRO A 211 1.54 -19.19 -2.26
C PRO A 211 2.14 -18.45 -1.07
N SER A 212 1.27 -18.01 -0.18
CA SER A 212 1.66 -17.21 0.98
C SER A 212 2.56 -17.94 1.99
N PHE A 213 2.46 -19.26 2.05
CA PHE A 213 3.25 -20.09 2.96
C PHE A 213 4.72 -20.28 2.49
N ILE A 214 5.05 -19.92 1.23
CA ILE A 214 6.43 -19.94 0.76
C ILE A 214 7.10 -18.66 1.26
N PRO A 215 8.16 -18.75 2.11
CA PRO A 215 8.84 -17.58 2.65
C PRO A 215 9.65 -16.85 1.56
N GLY A 216 9.99 -15.57 1.82
CA GLY A 216 10.88 -14.77 0.98
C GLY A 216 10.16 -13.66 0.21
N HIS A 217 10.96 -12.87 -0.51
CA HIS A 217 10.54 -11.66 -1.24
C HIS A 217 10.52 -11.86 -2.76
N PHE A 218 10.72 -13.07 -3.25
CA PHE A 218 10.73 -13.42 -4.66
C PHE A 218 9.38 -13.98 -5.13
N GLY A 219 9.21 -14.11 -6.44
CA GLY A 219 8.05 -14.70 -7.11
C GLY A 219 8.43 -15.64 -8.24
N ILE A 220 7.42 -16.21 -8.89
CA ILE A 220 7.59 -16.99 -10.13
C ILE A 220 7.58 -16.04 -11.32
N ILE A 221 6.61 -15.13 -11.36
CA ILE A 221 6.42 -14.17 -12.45
C ILE A 221 5.88 -12.85 -11.89
N SER A 222 6.34 -11.73 -12.45
CA SER A 222 5.79 -10.40 -12.16
C SER A 222 4.69 -10.04 -13.17
N PRO A 223 3.85 -9.01 -12.88
CA PRO A 223 2.91 -8.45 -13.85
C PRO A 223 3.62 -7.98 -15.15
N THR A 224 4.88 -7.57 -15.05
CA THR A 224 5.72 -7.20 -16.21
C THR A 224 6.37 -8.39 -16.91
N ARG A 225 5.91 -9.63 -16.64
CA ARG A 225 6.41 -10.88 -17.22
C ARG A 225 7.90 -11.19 -16.95
N GLU A 226 8.47 -10.59 -15.92
CA GLU A 226 9.80 -10.94 -15.43
C GLU A 226 9.73 -12.27 -14.67
N LEU A 227 10.60 -13.21 -15.01
CA LEU A 227 10.69 -14.50 -14.32
C LEU A 227 11.57 -14.37 -13.07
N PHE A 228 11.15 -15.01 -12.01
CA PHE A 228 11.81 -15.02 -10.71
C PHE A 228 12.16 -13.62 -10.17
N PRO A 229 11.21 -12.67 -10.21
CA PRO A 229 11.46 -11.32 -9.76
C PRO A 229 11.77 -11.29 -8.26
N LYS A 230 12.66 -10.36 -7.86
CA LYS A 230 13.01 -10.11 -6.46
C LYS A 230 12.21 -8.93 -5.91
N ASN A 231 12.06 -8.88 -4.58
CA ASN A 231 11.46 -7.74 -3.88
C ASN A 231 10.05 -7.38 -4.36
N ILE A 232 9.20 -8.39 -4.52
CA ILE A 232 7.83 -8.22 -5.01
C ILE A 232 6.76 -8.49 -3.96
N ARG A 233 7.14 -8.78 -2.73
CA ARG A 233 6.22 -8.96 -1.59
C ARG A 233 6.94 -8.80 -0.26
N GLY A 234 6.18 -8.49 0.79
CA GLY A 234 6.68 -8.39 2.14
C GLY A 234 7.27 -7.02 2.48
N LYS A 235 8.20 -6.97 3.43
CA LYS A 235 8.76 -5.73 3.98
C LYS A 235 10.22 -5.56 3.54
N ILE A 236 10.54 -4.41 2.95
CA ILE A 236 11.88 -4.03 2.52
C ILE A 236 12.21 -2.70 3.20
N LYS A 237 13.46 -2.47 3.58
CA LYS A 237 13.92 -1.19 4.12
C LYS A 237 14.99 -0.58 3.22
N ILE A 238 14.76 0.66 2.79
CA ILE A 238 15.73 1.47 2.04
C ILE A 238 15.90 2.79 2.77
N ASN A 239 17.06 3.05 3.34
CA ASN A 239 17.34 4.22 4.17
C ASN A 239 16.30 4.34 5.31
N ASN A 240 15.61 5.47 5.40
CA ASN A 240 14.57 5.71 6.40
C ASN A 240 13.20 5.16 5.99
N ASN A 241 13.01 4.78 4.73
CA ASN A 241 11.73 4.31 4.22
C ASN A 241 11.56 2.80 4.43
N THR A 242 10.46 2.42 5.04
CA THR A 242 10.00 1.02 5.07
C THR A 242 9.01 0.82 3.93
N ILE A 243 9.32 -0.04 2.99
CA ILE A 243 8.43 -0.38 1.86
C ILE A 243 7.73 -1.70 2.19
N ILE A 244 6.40 -1.71 2.15
CA ILE A 244 5.58 -2.90 2.37
C ILE A 244 4.79 -3.18 1.09
N ILE A 245 4.99 -4.37 0.53
CA ILE A 245 4.37 -4.80 -0.71
C ILE A 245 3.36 -5.89 -0.38
N SER A 246 2.09 -5.61 -0.65
CA SER A 246 0.99 -6.56 -0.51
C SER A 246 1.03 -7.60 -1.62
N SER A 247 0.63 -8.82 -1.28
CA SER A 247 0.40 -9.86 -2.26
C SER A 247 -1.01 -9.81 -2.87
N GLY A 248 -1.82 -8.80 -2.52
CA GLY A 248 -3.17 -8.60 -3.01
C GLY A 248 -4.24 -9.47 -2.34
N ILE A 249 -5.48 -9.02 -2.48
CA ILE A 249 -6.67 -9.78 -2.09
C ILE A 249 -6.92 -10.91 -3.10
N MET A 250 -6.84 -10.59 -4.38
CA MET A 250 -6.86 -11.57 -5.48
C MET A 250 -5.46 -11.68 -6.08
N LYS A 251 -5.06 -12.87 -6.49
CA LYS A 251 -3.76 -13.13 -7.13
C LYS A 251 -3.87 -13.52 -8.59
N LEU A 252 -5.00 -14.05 -8.95
CA LEU A 252 -5.29 -14.51 -10.31
C LEU A 252 -6.55 -13.81 -10.80
N SER A 253 -6.44 -13.20 -11.97
CA SER A 253 -7.55 -12.63 -12.69
C SER A 253 -8.62 -13.70 -12.97
N ARG A 254 -9.85 -13.27 -13.04
CA ARG A 254 -11.00 -14.10 -13.31
C ARG A 254 -10.96 -14.83 -14.67
N LYS A 255 -10.24 -14.31 -15.66
CA LYS A 255 -10.01 -15.03 -16.95
C LYS A 255 -9.17 -16.30 -16.77
N SER A 256 -8.47 -16.44 -15.66
CA SER A 256 -7.69 -17.66 -15.41
C SER A 256 -8.60 -18.86 -15.14
N LYS A 257 -8.37 -19.96 -15.86
CA LYS A 257 -9.05 -21.25 -15.61
C LYS A 257 -8.78 -21.82 -14.21
N ILE A 258 -7.77 -21.29 -13.51
CA ILE A 258 -7.29 -21.77 -12.22
C ILE A 258 -7.60 -20.80 -11.07
N THR A 259 -8.71 -20.03 -11.18
CA THR A 259 -9.11 -19.04 -10.14
C THR A 259 -9.32 -19.65 -8.75
N PHE A 260 -9.59 -20.95 -8.66
CA PHE A 260 -9.71 -21.67 -7.38
C PHE A 260 -8.41 -21.56 -6.55
N LEU A 261 -7.26 -21.35 -7.19
CA LEU A 261 -6.00 -21.13 -6.50
C LEU A 261 -6.00 -19.85 -5.64
N ASN A 262 -6.88 -18.87 -5.93
CA ASN A 262 -7.05 -17.71 -5.05
C ASN A 262 -7.45 -18.11 -3.62
N ASP A 263 -8.17 -19.22 -3.45
CA ASP A 263 -8.53 -19.73 -2.13
C ASP A 263 -7.35 -20.38 -1.41
N ILE A 264 -6.45 -21.00 -2.15
CA ILE A 264 -5.22 -21.61 -1.64
C ILE A 264 -4.20 -20.54 -1.29
N TYR A 265 -4.01 -19.55 -2.17
CA TYR A 265 -3.05 -18.45 -1.96
C TYR A 265 -3.46 -17.54 -0.81
N GLY A 266 -4.75 -17.38 -0.59
CA GLY A 266 -5.31 -16.54 0.45
C GLY A 266 -5.22 -15.04 0.17
N SER A 267 -6.15 -14.30 0.74
CA SER A 267 -6.23 -12.83 0.65
C SER A 267 -5.27 -12.19 1.65
N ASN A 268 -4.44 -11.26 1.19
CA ASN A 268 -3.43 -10.64 2.03
C ASN A 268 -4.00 -9.44 2.80
N VAL A 269 -3.97 -9.50 4.12
CA VAL A 269 -4.30 -8.41 5.05
C VAL A 269 -3.08 -8.11 5.89
N ILE A 270 -2.60 -6.87 5.86
CA ILE A 270 -1.38 -6.45 6.55
C ILE A 270 -1.72 -5.47 7.65
N GLU A 271 -1.35 -5.80 8.89
CA GLU A 271 -1.38 -4.88 10.03
C GLU A 271 -0.02 -4.21 10.19
N ILE A 272 -0.01 -2.89 10.35
CA ILE A 272 1.17 -2.08 10.57
C ILE A 272 0.96 -1.29 11.86
N ASP A 273 1.71 -1.63 12.90
CA ASP A 273 1.70 -0.95 14.20
C ASP A 273 2.88 0.02 14.25
N ILE A 274 2.59 1.31 14.08
CA ILE A 274 3.59 2.39 14.11
C ILE A 274 3.64 2.93 15.53
N LYS A 275 4.83 2.89 16.13
CA LYS A 275 5.06 3.36 17.49
C LYS A 275 6.20 4.35 17.55
N ASP A 276 6.02 5.39 18.34
CA ASP A 276 7.12 6.27 18.70
C ASP A 276 8.13 5.53 19.59
N LYS A 277 9.41 5.77 19.34
CA LYS A 277 10.46 5.26 20.24
C LYS A 277 10.30 5.95 21.58
N ILE A 278 9.93 5.19 22.59
CA ILE A 278 10.01 5.67 23.98
C ILE A 278 11.50 5.86 24.28
N ILE A 279 11.98 7.10 24.14
CA ILE A 279 13.28 7.48 24.71
C ILE A 279 13.09 7.35 26.21
N ASN A 280 13.66 6.33 26.81
CA ASN A 280 13.65 6.13 28.26
C ASN A 280 14.40 7.31 28.90
N LYS A 281 13.70 8.44 29.10
CA LYS A 281 14.23 9.63 29.81
C LYS A 281 14.79 9.26 31.18
N LYS A 282 14.33 8.18 31.81
CA LYS A 282 14.91 7.63 33.04
C LYS A 282 16.38 7.26 32.90
N TYR A 283 16.81 6.68 31.77
CA TYR A 283 18.21 6.31 31.58
C TYR A 283 19.14 7.52 31.41
N TRP A 284 18.63 8.61 30.85
CA TRP A 284 19.41 9.85 30.68
C TRP A 284 19.59 10.60 32.02
N PHE A 285 18.56 10.62 32.87
CA PHE A 285 18.63 11.19 34.23
C PHE A 285 19.58 10.39 35.13
N TYR A 286 19.58 9.05 35.06
CA TYR A 286 20.49 8.23 35.84
C TYR A 286 21.96 8.42 35.42
N LYS A 287 22.22 8.48 34.12
CA LYS A 287 23.58 8.69 33.60
C LYS A 287 24.11 10.09 33.93
N LYS A 288 23.29 11.13 33.90
CA LYS A 288 23.69 12.48 34.27
C LYS A 288 23.96 12.63 35.77
N ASN A 289 23.19 11.97 36.62
CA ASN A 289 23.39 12.00 38.07
C ASN A 289 24.57 11.12 38.53
N MET A 290 24.88 10.02 37.85
CA MET A 290 26.09 9.23 38.15
C MET A 290 27.40 9.96 37.77
N VAL A 291 27.39 10.73 36.70
CA VAL A 291 28.58 11.56 36.33
C VAL A 291 28.82 12.68 37.35
N PHE A 292 27.75 13.24 37.94
CA PHE A 292 27.89 14.27 38.99
C PHE A 292 28.31 13.71 40.36
N LEU A 293 28.03 12.44 40.65
CA LEU A 293 28.44 11.80 41.91
C LEU A 293 29.92 11.36 41.85
N ASN A 294 30.42 10.92 40.71
CA ASN A 294 31.85 10.58 40.58
C ASN A 294 32.81 11.78 40.55
N CYS A 295 32.32 13.00 40.18
CA CYS A 295 33.13 14.21 40.22
C CYS A 295 33.24 14.82 41.64
N LYS A 296 32.50 14.32 42.65
CA LYS A 296 32.56 14.84 44.04
C LYS A 296 33.46 13.94 44.97
N GLN A 297 33.88 12.78 44.50
CA GLN A 297 34.77 11.88 45.31
C GLN A 297 36.26 12.11 45.06
N ASP A 298 36.63 12.91 44.05
CA ASP A 298 38.06 13.20 43.76
C ASP A 298 38.54 14.54 44.36
N ARG A 299 37.83 15.09 45.34
CA ARG A 299 38.22 16.30 46.12
C ARG A 299 37.86 16.13 47.60
N ALA A 300 38.50 15.17 48.24
CA ALA A 300 38.63 15.11 49.70
C ALA A 300 39.98 14.53 50.05
#